data_b5553db8044c2fe7584ae33de945f0ae
#
_entry.id   b5553db8044c2fe7584ae33de945f0ae
#
_cell.length_a   1.000
_cell.length_b   1.000
_cell.length_c   1.000
_cell.angle_alpha   90.00
_cell.angle_beta   90.00
_cell.angle_gamma   90.00
#
_symmetry.space_group_name_H-M   'P 1'
#
loop_
_entity.id
_entity.type
_entity.pdbx_description
1 polymer ?
#
loop_
_entity_poly.entity_id
_entity_poly.type
_entity_poly.pdbx_seq_one_letter_code
_entity_poly.pdbx_strand_id
1 'polypeptide(L)'
;MPTACPICNGRNTALHAVAEDVEYFTSAQKFSYDRCNDCAILFVSPMLYDRLDEIYPKNYYSFVPAGATGLVQRVKQALDRRMFRAVTRQIPGEKLAALDIGGGSGWLLDAVKAVEPRVTTTQVVDIDPGAKAAAERAGHRYFLGTVEQFESEEKYDLILMLNLIEHVRRPDEVLAKARSLLTPHGLLLIKTPNYDALDAKIFRHRSWGGYHAPRHFVLFDRDSFARVAKNQGLQVKSFAYAQGAPFWTVSVLNELRLLGLVKISCERPSIYHPLVPLFQALFAGLDILRRPLARLSQMIFVLERAERH
;
A
#
# COMPACT_ATOMS: atom_id res chain seq x y z
N MET A 1 -25.98 -1.30 14.59
CA MET A 1 -26.26 -2.19 13.42
C MET A 1 -24.94 -2.60 12.83
N PRO A 2 -24.74 -3.83 12.35
CA PRO A 2 -23.50 -4.21 11.70
C PRO A 2 -23.28 -3.35 10.47
N THR A 3 -22.06 -2.82 10.31
CA THR A 3 -21.66 -1.98 9.18
C THR A 3 -21.62 -2.86 7.92
N ALA A 4 -22.24 -2.41 6.82
CA ALA A 4 -22.20 -3.15 5.58
C ALA A 4 -20.78 -3.14 4.99
N CYS A 5 -20.38 -4.25 4.39
CA CYS A 5 -19.09 -4.37 3.70
C CYS A 5 -19.00 -3.35 2.55
N PRO A 6 -17.91 -2.56 2.46
CA PRO A 6 -17.78 -1.53 1.43
C PRO A 6 -17.64 -2.10 0.01
N ILE A 7 -17.30 -3.38 -0.14
CA ILE A 7 -17.09 -4.02 -1.45
C ILE A 7 -18.33 -4.75 -1.95
N CYS A 8 -18.89 -5.66 -1.14
CA CYS A 8 -20.01 -6.51 -1.59
C CYS A 8 -21.37 -6.09 -1.02
N ASN A 9 -21.43 -5.05 -0.18
CA ASN A 9 -22.60 -4.57 0.55
C ASN A 9 -23.24 -5.63 1.49
N GLY A 10 -22.57 -6.77 1.68
CA GLY A 10 -23.02 -7.82 2.59
C GLY A 10 -23.03 -7.34 4.05
N ARG A 11 -24.02 -7.80 4.82
CA ARG A 11 -24.13 -7.49 6.27
C ARG A 11 -23.69 -8.65 7.15
N ASN A 12 -23.27 -9.75 6.56
CA ASN A 12 -22.72 -10.90 7.26
C ASN A 12 -21.25 -10.59 7.65
N THR A 13 -21.08 -9.84 8.72
CA THR A 13 -19.77 -9.38 9.19
C THR A 13 -19.54 -9.85 10.63
N ALA A 14 -18.27 -10.10 10.95
CA ALA A 14 -17.84 -10.48 12.30
C ALA A 14 -16.67 -9.60 12.74
N LEU A 15 -16.67 -9.19 14.00
CA LEU A 15 -15.55 -8.43 14.58
C LEU A 15 -14.28 -9.29 14.50
N HIS A 16 -13.28 -8.76 13.80
CA HIS A 16 -11.97 -9.38 13.69
C HIS A 16 -11.01 -8.87 14.77
N ALA A 17 -10.94 -7.55 14.95
CA ALA A 17 -10.05 -6.91 15.91
C ALA A 17 -10.55 -5.51 16.28
N VAL A 18 -9.99 -4.97 17.36
CA VAL A 18 -10.09 -3.54 17.69
C VAL A 18 -8.69 -2.97 17.75
N ALA A 19 -8.46 -1.84 17.08
CA ALA A 19 -7.17 -1.17 17.03
C ALA A 19 -7.29 0.31 17.42
N GLU A 20 -6.18 0.90 17.83
CA GLU A 20 -6.00 2.32 18.12
C GLU A 20 -4.96 2.92 17.18
N ASP A 21 -4.92 4.24 17.05
CA ASP A 21 -3.80 4.92 16.36
C ASP A 21 -2.57 4.90 17.27
N VAL A 22 -1.73 3.88 17.09
CA VAL A 22 -0.50 3.68 17.87
C VAL A 22 0.74 4.27 17.20
N GLU A 23 0.57 4.85 16.01
CA GLU A 23 1.69 5.40 15.25
C GLU A 23 1.77 6.91 15.34
N TYR A 24 0.68 7.61 15.11
CA TYR A 24 0.62 9.07 15.07
C TYR A 24 -0.27 9.70 16.12
N PHE A 25 -1.12 8.91 16.78
CA PHE A 25 -2.04 9.38 17.85
C PHE A 25 -2.93 10.54 17.40
N THR A 26 -3.38 10.52 16.16
CA THR A 26 -4.29 11.54 15.62
C THR A 26 -5.70 11.39 16.15
N SER A 27 -6.05 10.24 16.72
CA SER A 27 -7.32 9.96 17.34
C SER A 27 -7.16 9.09 18.59
N ALA A 28 -7.87 9.42 19.66
CA ALA A 28 -8.01 8.56 20.85
C ALA A 28 -9.12 7.51 20.69
N GLN A 29 -9.82 7.49 19.56
CA GLN A 29 -10.93 6.58 19.28
C GLN A 29 -10.39 5.17 19.01
N LYS A 30 -11.16 4.16 19.44
CA LYS A 30 -10.96 2.77 19.03
C LYS A 30 -11.71 2.48 17.73
N PHE A 31 -11.05 1.76 16.85
CA PHE A 31 -11.56 1.38 15.53
C PHE A 31 -11.76 -0.12 15.48
N SER A 32 -12.96 -0.58 15.12
CA SER A 32 -13.18 -1.99 14.83
C SER A 32 -12.68 -2.31 13.41
N TYR A 33 -12.07 -3.47 13.27
CA TYR A 33 -11.83 -4.12 11.98
C TYR A 33 -12.78 -5.29 11.87
N ASP A 34 -13.75 -5.17 10.99
CA ASP A 34 -14.76 -6.20 10.76
C ASP A 34 -14.37 -7.05 9.54
N ARG A 35 -14.55 -8.36 9.66
CA ARG A 35 -14.35 -9.30 8.55
C ARG A 35 -15.69 -9.57 7.89
N CYS A 36 -15.78 -9.33 6.59
CA CYS A 36 -16.91 -9.77 5.80
C CYS A 36 -16.81 -11.29 5.56
N ASN A 37 -17.84 -12.03 5.92
CA ASN A 37 -17.87 -13.49 5.72
C ASN A 37 -18.16 -13.88 4.26
N ASP A 38 -18.73 -12.97 3.46
CA ASP A 38 -19.07 -13.22 2.06
C ASP A 38 -17.85 -13.04 1.13
N CYS A 39 -17.07 -11.98 1.31
CA CYS A 39 -15.93 -11.67 0.45
C CYS A 39 -14.56 -11.72 1.15
N ALA A 40 -14.53 -12.01 2.45
CA ALA A 40 -13.33 -12.23 3.28
C ALA A 40 -12.38 -11.03 3.36
N ILE A 41 -12.82 -9.80 3.08
CA ILE A 41 -12.01 -8.60 3.35
C ILE A 41 -12.15 -8.18 4.81
N LEU A 42 -11.14 -7.46 5.33
CA LEU A 42 -11.29 -6.67 6.55
C LEU A 42 -11.55 -5.22 6.17
N PHE A 43 -12.38 -4.53 6.96
CA PHE A 43 -12.60 -3.10 6.78
C PHE A 43 -12.75 -2.41 8.13
N VAL A 44 -12.28 -1.16 8.21
CA VAL A 44 -12.32 -0.37 9.42
C VAL A 44 -13.71 0.23 9.65
N SER A 45 -14.12 0.34 10.92
CA SER A 45 -15.33 1.04 11.33
C SER A 45 -15.09 1.86 12.62
N PRO A 46 -15.42 3.16 12.65
CA PRO A 46 -15.88 3.96 11.52
C PRO A 46 -14.75 4.21 10.51
N MET A 47 -15.12 4.34 9.24
CA MET A 47 -14.18 4.70 8.17
C MET A 47 -14.15 6.23 8.04
N LEU A 48 -13.01 6.85 8.32
CA LEU A 48 -12.85 8.32 8.35
C LEU A 48 -12.42 8.88 6.98
N TYR A 49 -12.97 8.36 5.91
CA TYR A 49 -12.61 8.75 4.54
C TYR A 49 -12.88 10.23 4.23
N ASP A 50 -13.95 10.78 4.78
CA ASP A 50 -14.32 12.19 4.58
C ASP A 50 -13.58 13.17 5.52
N ARG A 51 -12.61 12.65 6.31
CA ARG A 51 -11.84 13.36 7.33
C ARG A 51 -10.34 13.07 7.23
N LEU A 52 -9.82 13.01 5.99
CA LEU A 52 -8.42 12.65 5.72
C LEU A 52 -7.43 13.63 6.37
N ASP A 53 -7.75 14.92 6.40
CA ASP A 53 -6.97 15.98 7.05
C ASP A 53 -6.78 15.77 8.56
N GLU A 54 -7.70 15.05 9.21
CA GLU A 54 -7.60 14.73 10.64
C GLU A 54 -6.70 13.52 10.90
N ILE A 55 -6.69 12.56 9.98
CA ILE A 55 -5.95 11.28 10.17
C ILE A 55 -4.57 11.28 9.53
N TYR A 56 -4.26 12.24 8.64
CA TYR A 56 -2.93 12.41 8.04
C TYR A 56 -2.27 13.67 8.60
N PRO A 57 -1.46 13.55 9.66
CA PRO A 57 -0.80 14.69 10.27
C PRO A 57 0.30 15.24 9.36
N LYS A 58 0.69 16.52 9.55
CA LYS A 58 1.73 17.19 8.74
C LYS A 58 3.09 16.46 8.74
N ASN A 59 3.39 15.69 9.78
CA ASN A 59 4.59 14.87 9.91
C ASN A 59 4.36 13.42 9.43
N TYR A 60 3.31 13.17 8.65
CA TYR A 60 3.10 11.84 8.06
C TYR A 60 4.26 11.49 7.12
N TYR A 61 4.77 10.27 7.23
CA TYR A 61 6.02 9.85 6.57
C TYR A 61 6.03 10.01 5.05
N SER A 62 4.88 9.89 4.39
CA SER A 62 4.78 10.08 2.94
C SER A 62 4.92 11.54 2.51
N PHE A 63 4.68 12.50 3.40
CA PHE A 63 4.82 13.93 3.15
C PHE A 63 6.23 14.45 3.46
N VAL A 64 7.07 13.63 4.13
CA VAL A 64 8.44 14.02 4.48
C VAL A 64 9.39 13.47 3.42
N PRO A 65 10.24 14.32 2.78
CA PRO A 65 11.21 13.86 1.82
C PRO A 65 12.11 12.78 2.41
N ALA A 66 12.29 11.67 1.69
CA ALA A 66 13.11 10.55 2.14
C ALA A 66 14.60 10.96 2.24
N GLY A 67 15.03 11.33 3.45
CA GLY A 67 16.43 11.64 3.76
C GLY A 67 17.29 10.43 4.16
N ALA A 68 16.75 9.20 4.03
CA ALA A 68 17.46 8.00 4.46
C ALA A 68 18.62 7.66 3.52
N THR A 69 19.83 7.85 4.02
CA THR A 69 21.08 7.37 3.39
C THR A 69 21.59 6.17 4.17
N GLY A 70 21.96 5.07 3.50
CA GLY A 70 22.53 3.91 4.19
C GLY A 70 22.38 2.60 3.41
N LEU A 71 23.01 1.54 3.93
CA LEU A 71 23.04 0.22 3.30
C LEU A 71 21.62 -0.36 3.12
N VAL A 72 20.74 -0.21 4.12
CA VAL A 72 19.36 -0.71 4.08
C VAL A 72 18.58 -0.05 2.93
N GLN A 73 18.73 1.26 2.73
CA GLN A 73 18.08 1.96 1.64
C GLN A 73 18.61 1.52 0.27
N ARG A 74 19.92 1.28 0.14
CA ARG A 74 20.54 0.75 -1.09
C ARG A 74 20.01 -0.64 -1.42
N VAL A 75 19.90 -1.52 -0.44
CA VAL A 75 19.33 -2.86 -0.61
C VAL A 75 17.86 -2.79 -1.04
N LYS A 76 17.07 -1.95 -0.37
CA LYS A 76 15.67 -1.73 -0.75
C LYS A 76 15.57 -1.25 -2.20
N GLN A 77 16.33 -0.22 -2.58
CA GLN A 77 16.34 0.29 -3.95
C GLN A 77 16.77 -0.77 -4.98
N ALA A 78 17.74 -1.62 -4.65
CA ALA A 78 18.17 -2.70 -5.53
C ALA A 78 17.05 -3.74 -5.73
N LEU A 79 16.32 -4.09 -4.67
CA LEU A 79 15.16 -4.99 -4.73
C LEU A 79 14.01 -4.38 -5.56
N ASP A 80 13.69 -3.10 -5.34
CA ASP A 80 12.67 -2.38 -6.10
C ASP A 80 13.05 -2.32 -7.60
N ARG A 81 14.30 -1.98 -7.93
CA ARG A 81 14.81 -2.00 -9.32
C ARG A 81 14.73 -3.37 -9.96
N ARG A 82 15.04 -4.44 -9.21
CA ARG A 82 14.91 -5.81 -9.69
C ARG A 82 13.45 -6.15 -10.00
N MET A 83 12.54 -5.77 -9.12
CA MET A 83 11.10 -5.96 -9.28
C MET A 83 10.61 -5.20 -10.53
N PHE A 84 10.89 -3.91 -10.65
CA PHE A 84 10.47 -3.11 -11.80
C PHE A 84 11.01 -3.68 -13.11
N ARG A 85 12.31 -4.05 -13.17
CA ARG A 85 12.89 -4.67 -14.36
C ARG A 85 12.22 -6.01 -14.72
N ALA A 86 11.84 -6.80 -13.73
CA ALA A 86 11.15 -8.08 -13.97
C ALA A 86 9.73 -7.87 -14.50
N VAL A 87 9.05 -6.81 -14.09
CA VAL A 87 7.71 -6.46 -14.55
C VAL A 87 7.76 -5.82 -15.94
N THR A 88 8.60 -4.80 -16.14
CA THR A 88 8.65 -4.05 -17.41
C THR A 88 9.11 -4.89 -18.59
N ARG A 89 9.99 -5.88 -18.38
CA ARG A 89 10.41 -6.83 -19.42
C ARG A 89 9.26 -7.65 -20.02
N GLN A 90 8.14 -7.76 -19.33
CA GLN A 90 6.97 -8.50 -19.79
C GLN A 90 6.04 -7.62 -20.67
N ILE A 91 6.30 -6.31 -20.73
CA ILE A 91 5.49 -5.36 -21.47
C ILE A 91 6.11 -5.18 -22.86
N PRO A 92 5.38 -5.46 -23.95
CA PRO A 92 5.83 -5.21 -25.31
C PRO A 92 5.88 -3.71 -25.64
N GLY A 93 6.56 -3.34 -26.73
CA GLY A 93 6.59 -1.98 -27.26
C GLY A 93 7.95 -1.32 -27.15
N GLU A 94 8.20 -0.32 -27.98
CA GLU A 94 9.45 0.45 -28.04
C GLU A 94 9.39 1.68 -27.11
N LYS A 95 8.19 2.20 -26.85
CA LYS A 95 7.94 3.32 -25.94
C LYS A 95 6.84 2.95 -24.99
N LEU A 96 7.02 3.19 -23.70
CA LEU A 96 6.08 2.86 -22.66
C LEU A 96 5.64 4.14 -21.91
N ALA A 97 4.38 4.13 -21.51
CA ALA A 97 3.81 5.12 -20.59
C ALA A 97 3.58 4.47 -19.21
N ALA A 98 4.00 5.17 -18.15
CA ALA A 98 3.83 4.70 -16.78
C ALA A 98 3.02 5.70 -15.94
N LEU A 99 2.10 5.17 -15.13
CA LEU A 99 1.26 5.91 -14.19
C LEU A 99 1.56 5.42 -12.77
N ASP A 100 1.75 6.34 -11.83
CA ASP A 100 1.88 6.04 -10.41
C ASP A 100 0.72 6.68 -9.65
N ILE A 101 -0.18 5.83 -9.12
CA ILE A 101 -1.34 6.26 -8.35
C ILE A 101 -0.95 6.26 -6.86
N GLY A 102 -1.02 7.43 -6.22
CA GLY A 102 -0.46 7.67 -4.90
C GLY A 102 1.07 7.80 -4.94
N GLY A 103 1.60 8.33 -6.06
CA GLY A 103 3.04 8.34 -6.34
C GLY A 103 3.82 9.46 -5.66
N GLY A 104 3.15 10.40 -4.95
CA GLY A 104 3.80 11.51 -4.27
C GLY A 104 4.74 12.28 -5.19
N SER A 105 6.01 12.38 -4.84
CA SER A 105 7.03 13.09 -5.64
C SER A 105 7.47 12.36 -6.93
N GLY A 106 6.93 11.17 -7.24
CA GLY A 106 7.29 10.41 -8.44
C GLY A 106 8.57 9.57 -8.32
N TRP A 107 9.13 9.40 -7.13
CA TRP A 107 10.40 8.67 -6.95
C TRP A 107 10.35 7.22 -7.43
N LEU A 108 9.18 6.57 -7.44
CA LEU A 108 9.00 5.23 -8.01
C LEU A 108 9.12 5.26 -9.53
N LEU A 109 8.56 6.28 -10.18
CA LEU A 109 8.69 6.47 -11.63
C LEU A 109 10.15 6.75 -12.01
N ASP A 110 10.90 7.50 -11.21
CA ASP A 110 12.35 7.66 -11.40
C ASP A 110 13.07 6.29 -11.32
N ALA A 111 12.71 5.47 -10.34
CA ALA A 111 13.28 4.13 -10.20
C ALA A 111 12.92 3.20 -11.38
N VAL A 112 11.70 3.34 -11.93
CA VAL A 112 11.28 2.63 -13.15
C VAL A 112 12.08 3.11 -14.36
N LYS A 113 12.15 4.43 -14.61
CA LYS A 113 12.95 5.01 -15.73
C LYS A 113 14.41 4.59 -15.68
N ALA A 114 14.99 4.51 -14.47
CA ALA A 114 16.38 4.09 -14.28
C ALA A 114 16.68 2.65 -14.71
N VAL A 115 15.66 1.78 -14.79
CA VAL A 115 15.82 0.36 -15.16
C VAL A 115 15.15 0.00 -16.47
N GLU A 116 14.29 0.88 -17.01
CA GLU A 116 13.53 0.69 -18.24
C GLU A 116 13.54 1.98 -19.09
N PRO A 117 14.53 2.16 -19.96
CA PRO A 117 14.65 3.36 -20.80
C PRO A 117 13.50 3.58 -21.78
N ARG A 118 12.71 2.55 -22.10
CA ARG A 118 11.51 2.66 -22.94
C ARG A 118 10.39 3.49 -22.27
N VAL A 119 10.43 3.69 -20.95
CA VAL A 119 9.46 4.53 -20.24
C VAL A 119 9.76 6.00 -20.53
N THR A 120 9.06 6.55 -21.50
CA THR A 120 9.25 7.93 -21.97
C THR A 120 8.19 8.91 -21.44
N THR A 121 7.01 8.40 -21.11
CA THR A 121 5.91 9.19 -20.53
C THR A 121 5.63 8.71 -19.11
N THR A 122 5.54 9.66 -18.18
CA THR A 122 5.27 9.37 -16.77
C THR A 122 4.23 10.32 -16.19
N GLN A 123 3.26 9.79 -15.49
CA GLN A 123 2.18 10.51 -14.83
C GLN A 123 2.10 10.10 -13.35
N VAL A 124 1.99 11.08 -12.47
CA VAL A 124 1.62 10.90 -11.07
C VAL A 124 0.18 11.35 -10.87
N VAL A 125 -0.58 10.59 -10.11
CA VAL A 125 -1.89 10.97 -9.58
C VAL A 125 -1.81 10.89 -8.06
N ASP A 126 -1.93 12.02 -7.37
CA ASP A 126 -1.82 12.07 -5.91
C ASP A 126 -2.61 13.26 -5.34
N ILE A 127 -3.05 13.13 -4.09
CA ILE A 127 -3.78 14.17 -3.36
C ILE A 127 -2.87 15.17 -2.65
N ASP A 128 -1.55 14.94 -2.62
CA ASP A 128 -0.59 15.80 -1.92
C ASP A 128 -0.15 16.98 -2.79
N PRO A 129 -0.61 18.23 -2.51
CA PRO A 129 -0.17 19.40 -3.23
C PRO A 129 1.33 19.73 -3.00
N GLY A 130 1.89 19.28 -1.87
CA GLY A 130 3.30 19.52 -1.53
C GLY A 130 4.27 18.72 -2.40
N ALA A 131 3.85 17.55 -2.87
CA ALA A 131 4.66 16.69 -3.72
C ALA A 131 4.71 17.16 -5.20
N LYS A 132 3.70 17.90 -5.67
CA LYS A 132 3.54 18.31 -7.06
C LYS A 132 4.79 18.95 -7.64
N ALA A 133 5.32 19.98 -6.99
CA ALA A 133 6.49 20.72 -7.50
C ALA A 133 7.75 19.84 -7.60
N ALA A 134 7.88 18.83 -6.73
CA ALA A 134 8.99 17.88 -6.79
C ALA A 134 8.83 16.91 -7.97
N ALA A 135 7.64 16.37 -8.18
CA ALA A 135 7.33 15.49 -9.30
C ALA A 135 7.52 16.19 -10.66
N GLU A 136 7.02 17.42 -10.80
CA GLU A 136 7.17 18.21 -12.03
C GLU A 136 8.64 18.55 -12.32
N ARG A 137 9.45 18.90 -11.30
CA ARG A 137 10.90 19.10 -11.46
C ARG A 137 11.64 17.83 -11.89
N ALA A 138 11.17 16.66 -11.48
CA ALA A 138 11.71 15.38 -11.92
C ALA A 138 11.23 14.98 -13.34
N GLY A 139 10.40 15.82 -13.98
CA GLY A 139 9.90 15.62 -15.34
C GLY A 139 8.68 14.69 -15.43
N HIS A 140 7.95 14.51 -14.33
CA HIS A 140 6.68 13.79 -14.32
C HIS A 140 5.51 14.75 -14.54
N ARG A 141 4.49 14.30 -15.27
CA ARG A 141 3.19 14.98 -15.23
C ARG A 141 2.54 14.71 -13.89
N TYR A 142 1.78 15.67 -13.37
CA TYR A 142 1.14 15.53 -12.06
C TYR A 142 -0.34 15.93 -12.13
N PHE A 143 -1.21 15.06 -11.67
CA PHE A 143 -2.61 15.35 -11.43
C PHE A 143 -2.84 15.41 -9.91
N LEU A 144 -3.28 16.58 -9.43
CA LEU A 144 -3.65 16.77 -8.02
C LEU A 144 -5.10 16.36 -7.83
N GLY A 145 -5.32 15.21 -7.22
CA GLY A 145 -6.63 14.65 -6.99
C GLY A 145 -6.59 13.14 -6.82
N THR A 146 -7.76 12.52 -6.69
CA THR A 146 -7.88 11.06 -6.60
C THR A 146 -7.91 10.43 -8.01
N VAL A 147 -7.64 9.12 -8.08
CA VAL A 147 -7.67 8.40 -9.36
C VAL A 147 -9.07 8.35 -9.98
N GLU A 148 -10.10 8.38 -9.15
CA GLU A 148 -11.50 8.42 -9.60
C GLU A 148 -11.81 9.72 -10.36
N GLN A 149 -11.16 10.82 -9.99
CA GLN A 149 -11.27 12.13 -10.64
C GLN A 149 -10.36 12.28 -11.87
N PHE A 150 -9.36 11.39 -12.00
CA PHE A 150 -8.39 11.47 -13.08
C PHE A 150 -8.97 10.96 -14.39
N GLU A 151 -9.19 11.87 -15.34
CA GLU A 151 -9.60 11.53 -16.71
C GLU A 151 -8.40 11.62 -17.66
N SER A 152 -8.23 10.63 -18.52
CA SER A 152 -7.16 10.56 -19.51
C SER A 152 -7.58 9.75 -20.72
N GLU A 153 -7.35 10.30 -21.91
CA GLU A 153 -7.43 9.56 -23.18
C GLU A 153 -6.21 8.65 -23.36
N GLU A 154 -5.08 9.04 -22.77
CA GLU A 154 -3.84 8.26 -22.76
C GLU A 154 -4.02 6.97 -21.94
N LYS A 155 -3.48 5.86 -22.45
CA LYS A 155 -3.44 4.58 -21.76
C LYS A 155 -2.00 4.31 -21.33
N TYR A 156 -1.87 3.55 -20.24
CA TYR A 156 -0.59 3.29 -19.61
C TYR A 156 -0.22 1.81 -19.72
N ASP A 157 1.04 1.57 -20.02
CA ASP A 157 1.61 0.23 -20.13
C ASP A 157 2.00 -0.33 -18.78
N LEU A 158 2.32 0.55 -17.84
CA LEU A 158 2.58 0.20 -16.44
C LEU A 158 1.81 1.14 -15.53
N ILE A 159 0.99 0.57 -14.65
CA ILE A 159 0.36 1.32 -13.56
C ILE A 159 0.91 0.79 -12.23
N LEU A 160 1.34 1.69 -11.37
CA LEU A 160 1.80 1.41 -10.02
C LEU A 160 0.73 1.80 -9.00
N MET A 161 0.49 0.94 -8.01
CA MET A 161 -0.25 1.22 -6.76
C MET A 161 0.48 0.53 -5.60
N LEU A 162 1.50 1.16 -5.07
CA LEU A 162 2.31 0.56 -4.01
C LEU A 162 1.94 1.14 -2.64
N ASN A 163 1.26 0.34 -1.82
CA ASN A 163 0.68 0.72 -0.52
C ASN A 163 -0.31 1.90 -0.67
N LEU A 164 -1.26 1.76 -1.59
CA LEU A 164 -2.34 2.71 -1.81
C LEU A 164 -3.72 2.07 -1.68
N ILE A 165 -3.90 0.88 -2.24
CA ILE A 165 -5.23 0.26 -2.39
C ILE A 165 -5.93 0.01 -1.04
N GLU A 166 -5.18 -0.12 0.04
CA GLU A 166 -5.67 -0.23 1.40
C GLU A 166 -6.19 1.09 2.00
N HIS A 167 -5.79 2.22 1.40
CA HIS A 167 -6.16 3.58 1.85
C HIS A 167 -7.39 4.15 1.14
N VAL A 168 -7.96 3.43 0.19
CA VAL A 168 -9.13 3.90 -0.56
C VAL A 168 -10.41 3.27 -0.02
N ARG A 169 -11.51 4.04 -0.12
CA ARG A 169 -12.82 3.60 0.37
C ARG A 169 -13.39 2.45 -0.46
N ARG A 170 -13.21 2.51 -1.79
CA ARG A 170 -13.77 1.57 -2.77
C ARG A 170 -12.65 1.00 -3.65
N PRO A 171 -11.87 0.03 -3.11
CA PRO A 171 -10.80 -0.62 -3.88
C PRO A 171 -11.27 -1.23 -5.20
N ASP A 172 -12.50 -1.73 -5.26
CA ASP A 172 -13.12 -2.25 -6.47
C ASP A 172 -13.28 -1.19 -7.55
N GLU A 173 -13.76 0.01 -7.22
CA GLU A 173 -13.89 1.13 -8.16
C GLU A 173 -12.53 1.63 -8.64
N VAL A 174 -11.55 1.73 -7.73
CA VAL A 174 -10.17 2.10 -8.07
C VAL A 174 -9.53 1.08 -9.01
N LEU A 175 -9.74 -0.23 -8.80
CA LEU A 175 -9.26 -1.28 -9.70
C LEU A 175 -9.94 -1.21 -11.08
N ALA A 176 -11.25 -0.95 -11.12
CA ALA A 176 -11.99 -0.75 -12.37
C ALA A 176 -11.44 0.46 -13.15
N LYS A 177 -11.17 1.57 -12.45
CA LYS A 177 -10.59 2.78 -13.06
C LYS A 177 -9.17 2.50 -13.57
N ALA A 178 -8.31 1.88 -12.76
CA ALA A 178 -6.96 1.50 -13.19
C ALA A 178 -6.99 0.59 -14.42
N ARG A 179 -7.89 -0.43 -14.43
CA ARG A 179 -8.10 -1.27 -15.61
C ARG A 179 -8.49 -0.46 -16.84
N SER A 180 -9.34 0.55 -16.70
CA SER A 180 -9.76 1.40 -17.82
C SER A 180 -8.60 2.22 -18.41
N LEU A 181 -7.60 2.53 -17.60
CA LEU A 181 -6.40 3.29 -17.98
C LEU A 181 -5.28 2.40 -18.55
N LEU A 182 -5.33 1.06 -18.38
CA LEU A 182 -4.33 0.16 -18.94
C LEU A 182 -4.45 0.04 -20.47
N THR A 183 -3.31 -0.08 -21.15
CA THR A 183 -3.24 -0.61 -22.52
C THR A 183 -3.68 -2.08 -22.57
N PRO A 184 -3.98 -2.66 -23.74
CA PRO A 184 -4.36 -4.09 -23.84
C PRO A 184 -3.32 -5.06 -23.24
N HIS A 185 -2.03 -4.74 -23.33
CA HIS A 185 -0.92 -5.54 -22.79
C HIS A 185 -0.27 -4.92 -21.55
N GLY A 186 -0.89 -3.88 -21.00
CA GLY A 186 -0.40 -3.18 -19.83
C GLY A 186 -0.49 -4.02 -18.56
N LEU A 187 0.39 -3.71 -17.62
CA LEU A 187 0.47 -4.38 -16.32
C LEU A 187 0.17 -3.40 -15.18
N LEU A 188 -0.58 -3.87 -14.20
CA LEU A 188 -0.85 -3.17 -12.96
C LEU A 188 -0.06 -3.84 -11.83
N LEU A 189 0.88 -3.12 -11.23
CA LEU A 189 1.70 -3.58 -10.10
C LEU A 189 1.14 -3.03 -8.81
N ILE A 190 0.67 -3.91 -7.94
CA ILE A 190 0.09 -3.56 -6.64
C ILE A 190 0.91 -4.17 -5.53
N LYS A 191 1.14 -3.38 -4.48
CA LYS A 191 1.68 -3.84 -3.20
C LYS A 191 0.74 -3.40 -2.09
N THR A 192 0.36 -4.34 -1.20
CA THR A 192 -0.62 -4.11 -0.13
C THR A 192 -0.35 -5.01 1.09
N PRO A 193 -0.77 -4.63 2.31
CA PRO A 193 -0.67 -5.49 3.48
C PRO A 193 -1.44 -6.80 3.35
N ASN A 194 -0.95 -7.82 4.10
CA ASN A 194 -1.56 -9.13 4.22
C ASN A 194 -2.04 -9.38 5.65
N TYR A 195 -3.33 -9.35 5.91
CA TYR A 195 -3.85 -9.61 7.26
C TYR A 195 -3.78 -11.09 7.68
N ASP A 196 -3.45 -12.02 6.76
CA ASP A 196 -3.26 -13.45 7.05
C ASP A 196 -1.79 -13.80 7.37
N ALA A 197 -0.92 -12.81 7.55
CA ALA A 197 0.47 -12.99 7.92
C ALA A 197 0.64 -13.38 9.40
N LEU A 198 1.83 -13.89 9.75
CA LEU A 198 2.14 -14.33 11.12
C LEU A 198 2.05 -13.19 12.13
N ASP A 199 2.66 -12.03 11.83
CA ASP A 199 2.60 -10.84 12.66
C ASP A 199 1.16 -10.35 12.86
N ALA A 200 0.34 -10.37 11.80
CA ALA A 200 -1.07 -10.03 11.89
C ALA A 200 -1.82 -10.96 12.86
N LYS A 201 -1.48 -12.25 12.89
CA LYS A 201 -2.08 -13.22 13.82
C LYS A 201 -1.60 -13.02 15.26
N ILE A 202 -0.29 -12.79 15.46
CA ILE A 202 0.30 -12.57 16.78
C ILE A 202 -0.24 -11.30 17.43
N PHE A 203 -0.26 -10.20 16.67
CA PHE A 203 -0.66 -8.88 17.18
C PHE A 203 -2.12 -8.53 16.88
N ARG A 204 -2.94 -9.49 16.47
CA ARG A 204 -4.34 -9.29 16.08
C ARG A 204 -5.12 -8.41 17.05
N HIS A 205 -5.00 -8.66 18.35
CA HIS A 205 -5.72 -7.96 19.43
C HIS A 205 -4.83 -6.95 20.18
N ARG A 206 -3.66 -6.60 19.60
CA ARG A 206 -2.63 -5.76 20.21
C ARG A 206 -2.15 -4.64 19.29
N SER A 207 -3.07 -4.13 18.43
CA SER A 207 -2.76 -3.08 17.46
C SER A 207 -1.63 -3.46 16.50
N TRP A 208 -1.84 -4.54 15.73
CA TRP A 208 -0.94 -4.91 14.64
C TRP A 208 -0.58 -3.71 13.76
N GLY A 209 0.71 -3.47 13.49
CA GLY A 209 1.17 -2.32 12.71
C GLY A 209 0.61 -2.25 11.29
N GLY A 210 0.17 -3.39 10.72
CA GLY A 210 -0.51 -3.40 9.43
C GLY A 210 -1.96 -2.92 9.45
N TYR A 211 -2.57 -2.72 10.63
CA TYR A 211 -3.83 -1.99 10.69
C TYR A 211 -3.66 -0.51 10.35
N HIS A 212 -2.53 0.07 10.72
CA HIS A 212 -2.25 1.49 10.49
C HIS A 212 -3.47 2.38 10.77
N ALA A 213 -4.20 2.02 11.84
CA ALA A 213 -5.47 2.65 12.19
C ALA A 213 -5.30 4.15 12.39
N PRO A 214 -6.25 4.95 11.90
CA PRO A 214 -7.45 4.62 11.13
C PRO A 214 -7.27 4.70 9.60
N ARG A 215 -6.03 4.64 9.06
CA ARG A 215 -5.67 5.00 7.68
C ARG A 215 -5.84 3.86 6.69
N HIS A 216 -5.67 2.60 7.12
CA HIS A 216 -5.99 1.44 6.28
C HIS A 216 -7.47 1.14 6.38
N PHE A 217 -8.21 1.50 5.35
CA PHE A 217 -9.67 1.34 5.32
C PHE A 217 -10.10 -0.07 4.98
N VAL A 218 -9.37 -0.74 4.08
CA VAL A 218 -9.67 -2.11 3.63
C VAL A 218 -8.39 -2.92 3.58
N LEU A 219 -8.40 -4.10 4.18
CA LEU A 219 -7.26 -5.02 4.21
C LEU A 219 -7.65 -6.36 3.58
N PHE A 220 -6.68 -6.98 2.96
CA PHE A 220 -6.85 -8.19 2.17
C PHE A 220 -5.98 -9.34 2.68
N ASP A 221 -6.39 -10.56 2.39
CA ASP A 221 -5.51 -11.69 2.15
C ASP A 221 -5.35 -11.91 0.63
N ARG A 222 -4.51 -12.87 0.24
CA ARG A 222 -4.25 -13.16 -1.17
C ARG A 222 -5.53 -13.44 -1.97
N ASP A 223 -6.41 -14.26 -1.41
CA ASP A 223 -7.56 -14.78 -2.15
C ASP A 223 -8.71 -13.77 -2.23
N SER A 224 -8.91 -12.98 -1.18
CA SER A 224 -9.88 -11.89 -1.18
C SER A 224 -9.48 -10.79 -2.16
N PHE A 225 -8.19 -10.41 -2.20
CA PHE A 225 -7.71 -9.44 -3.17
C PHE A 225 -7.86 -9.93 -4.62
N ALA A 226 -7.41 -11.16 -4.91
CA ALA A 226 -7.53 -11.75 -6.24
C ALA A 226 -8.99 -11.82 -6.72
N ARG A 227 -9.93 -12.11 -5.80
CA ARG A 227 -11.36 -12.12 -6.10
C ARG A 227 -11.90 -10.73 -6.44
N VAL A 228 -11.53 -9.71 -5.67
CA VAL A 228 -11.92 -8.32 -5.96
C VAL A 228 -11.37 -7.89 -7.31
N ALA A 229 -10.10 -8.15 -7.60
CA ALA A 229 -9.48 -7.84 -8.89
C ALA A 229 -10.17 -8.56 -10.06
N LYS A 230 -10.48 -9.86 -9.90
CA LYS A 230 -11.20 -10.64 -10.92
C LYS A 230 -12.57 -10.07 -11.23
N ASN A 231 -13.31 -9.64 -10.22
CA ASN A 231 -14.64 -9.03 -10.40
C ASN A 231 -14.57 -7.71 -11.20
N GLN A 232 -13.40 -7.06 -11.24
CA GLN A 232 -13.15 -5.87 -12.04
C GLN A 232 -12.52 -6.19 -13.41
N GLY A 233 -12.50 -7.46 -13.83
CA GLY A 233 -11.94 -7.88 -15.11
C GLY A 233 -10.42 -7.78 -15.18
N LEU A 234 -9.76 -7.96 -14.05
CA LEU A 234 -8.32 -8.12 -13.93
C LEU A 234 -8.00 -9.57 -13.55
N GLN A 235 -6.88 -10.09 -14.04
CA GLN A 235 -6.38 -11.40 -13.62
C GLN A 235 -4.97 -11.29 -13.05
N VAL A 236 -4.65 -12.18 -12.12
CA VAL A 236 -3.32 -12.24 -11.50
C VAL A 236 -2.36 -12.95 -12.45
N LYS A 237 -1.44 -12.19 -13.04
CA LYS A 237 -0.34 -12.71 -13.88
C LYS A 237 0.78 -13.30 -13.02
N SER A 238 1.15 -12.63 -11.94
CA SER A 238 2.11 -13.15 -10.97
C SER A 238 1.85 -12.61 -9.56
N PHE A 239 2.31 -13.38 -8.57
CA PHE A 239 2.12 -13.08 -7.16
C PHE A 239 3.39 -13.41 -6.37
N ALA A 240 3.70 -12.58 -5.36
CA ALA A 240 4.76 -12.86 -4.38
C ALA A 240 4.40 -12.27 -3.02
N TYR A 241 4.82 -12.96 -1.96
CA TYR A 241 4.89 -12.33 -0.65
C TYR A 241 6.15 -11.47 -0.54
N ALA A 242 6.02 -10.34 0.14
CA ALA A 242 7.11 -9.42 0.43
C ALA A 242 7.25 -9.21 1.94
N GLN A 243 8.47 -8.86 2.36
CA GLN A 243 8.76 -8.58 3.75
C GLN A 243 7.90 -7.42 4.30
N GLY A 244 7.50 -7.52 5.55
CA GLY A 244 6.70 -6.53 6.25
C GLY A 244 7.36 -6.01 7.53
N ALA A 245 8.68 -5.86 7.53
CA ALA A 245 9.44 -5.38 8.68
C ALA A 245 8.87 -4.11 9.33
N PRO A 246 8.31 -3.12 8.60
CA PRO A 246 7.63 -1.99 9.23
C PRO A 246 6.48 -2.40 10.14
N PHE A 247 5.65 -3.36 9.75
CA PHE A 247 4.48 -3.80 10.55
C PHE A 247 4.91 -4.52 11.82
N TRP A 248 5.91 -5.40 11.73
CA TRP A 248 6.55 -5.99 12.90
C TRP A 248 7.10 -4.93 13.84
N THR A 249 7.84 -3.96 13.29
CA THR A 249 8.49 -2.88 14.05
C THR A 249 7.48 -2.05 14.83
N VAL A 250 6.41 -1.60 14.18
CA VAL A 250 5.34 -0.83 14.84
C VAL A 250 4.66 -1.66 15.92
N SER A 251 4.32 -2.92 15.63
CA SER A 251 3.69 -3.82 16.60
C SER A 251 4.55 -4.00 17.85
N VAL A 252 5.83 -4.32 17.67
CA VAL A 252 6.76 -4.52 18.80
C VAL A 252 7.02 -3.23 19.57
N LEU A 253 7.20 -2.11 18.88
CA LEU A 253 7.36 -0.80 19.54
C LEU A 253 6.13 -0.43 20.35
N ASN A 254 4.93 -0.76 19.90
CA ASN A 254 3.71 -0.54 20.66
C ASN A 254 3.68 -1.41 21.94
N GLU A 255 4.08 -2.68 21.88
CA GLU A 255 4.19 -3.53 23.07
C GLU A 255 5.20 -2.95 24.06
N LEU A 256 6.37 -2.52 23.59
CA LEU A 256 7.39 -1.89 24.46
C LEU A 256 6.87 -0.57 25.07
N ARG A 257 6.07 0.19 24.36
CA ARG A 257 5.41 1.40 24.88
C ARG A 257 4.42 1.05 26.00
N LEU A 258 3.59 0.03 25.81
CA LEU A 258 2.64 -0.44 26.83
C LEU A 258 3.34 -0.95 28.09
N LEU A 259 4.53 -1.51 27.94
CA LEU A 259 5.39 -1.92 29.08
C LEU A 259 6.17 -0.76 29.71
N GLY A 260 6.04 0.47 29.19
CA GLY A 260 6.76 1.64 29.68
C GLY A 260 8.25 1.69 29.33
N LEU A 261 8.70 0.82 28.42
CA LEU A 261 10.12 0.69 28.03
C LEU A 261 10.55 1.72 26.97
N VAL A 262 9.60 2.22 26.17
CA VAL A 262 9.83 3.26 25.16
C VAL A 262 8.75 4.34 25.24
N LYS A 263 9.11 5.56 24.82
CA LYS A 263 8.19 6.70 24.76
C LYS A 263 7.84 6.98 23.30
N ILE A 264 6.55 6.86 22.97
CA ILE A 264 5.97 7.15 21.66
C ILE A 264 4.75 8.04 21.88
N SER A 265 4.63 9.12 21.11
CA SER A 265 3.54 10.09 21.18
C SER A 265 3.32 10.76 19.81
N CYS A 266 2.34 11.67 19.71
CA CYS A 266 2.11 12.44 18.49
C CYS A 266 3.30 13.32 18.09
N GLU A 267 4.08 13.84 19.06
CA GLU A 267 5.31 14.61 18.80
C GLU A 267 6.50 13.70 18.44
N ARG A 268 6.45 12.42 18.85
CA ARG A 268 7.47 11.42 18.60
C ARG A 268 6.84 10.12 18.09
N PRO A 269 6.34 10.12 16.87
CA PRO A 269 5.71 8.95 16.25
C PRO A 269 6.64 7.74 16.19
N SER A 270 6.07 6.55 16.23
CA SER A 270 6.82 5.28 16.24
C SER A 270 7.80 5.16 15.07
N ILE A 271 7.44 5.68 13.90
CA ILE A 271 8.26 5.60 12.67
C ILE A 271 9.62 6.34 12.81
N TYR A 272 9.71 7.34 13.66
CA TYR A 272 10.94 8.11 13.92
C TYR A 272 11.71 7.63 15.17
N HIS A 273 11.26 6.55 15.81
CA HIS A 273 11.93 6.04 17.00
C HIS A 273 13.33 5.49 16.66
N PRO A 274 14.38 5.74 17.49
CA PRO A 274 15.77 5.31 17.20
C PRO A 274 15.95 3.80 16.99
N LEU A 275 15.09 2.96 17.55
CA LEU A 275 15.13 1.51 17.39
C LEU A 275 14.55 1.03 16.04
N VAL A 276 13.91 1.90 15.26
CA VAL A 276 13.29 1.51 13.96
C VAL A 276 14.30 0.87 13.01
N PRO A 277 15.48 1.42 12.74
CA PRO A 277 16.43 0.80 11.83
C PRO A 277 16.88 -0.61 12.28
N LEU A 278 17.09 -0.79 13.59
CA LEU A 278 17.47 -2.07 14.16
C LEU A 278 16.36 -3.11 14.00
N PHE A 279 15.12 -2.78 14.37
CA PHE A 279 13.99 -3.70 14.27
C PHE A 279 13.63 -3.99 12.81
N GLN A 280 13.69 -2.99 11.94
CA GLN A 280 13.47 -3.23 10.51
C GLN A 280 14.52 -4.18 9.90
N ALA A 281 15.79 -4.04 10.26
CA ALA A 281 16.83 -4.96 9.81
C ALA A 281 16.60 -6.39 10.35
N LEU A 282 16.28 -6.52 11.64
CA LEU A 282 16.00 -7.80 12.28
C LEU A 282 14.79 -8.51 11.63
N PHE A 283 13.66 -7.82 11.48
CA PHE A 283 12.45 -8.41 10.94
C PHE A 283 12.51 -8.61 9.43
N ALA A 284 13.26 -7.77 8.69
CA ALA A 284 13.55 -8.04 7.29
C ALA A 284 14.36 -9.33 7.13
N GLY A 285 15.38 -9.55 7.98
CA GLY A 285 16.15 -10.80 8.01
C GLY A 285 15.26 -12.01 8.34
N LEU A 286 14.40 -11.89 9.36
CA LEU A 286 13.45 -12.93 9.74
C LEU A 286 12.51 -13.28 8.56
N ASP A 287 11.96 -12.28 7.88
CA ASP A 287 11.06 -12.50 6.75
C ASP A 287 11.78 -13.10 5.53
N ILE A 288 13.05 -12.74 5.29
CA ILE A 288 13.86 -13.35 4.23
C ILE A 288 14.05 -14.86 4.51
N LEU A 289 14.36 -15.23 5.74
CA LEU A 289 14.53 -16.64 6.14
C LEU A 289 13.21 -17.42 6.03
N ARG A 290 12.08 -16.80 6.34
CA ARG A 290 10.76 -17.43 6.31
C ARG A 290 10.12 -17.46 4.91
N ARG A 291 10.60 -16.63 3.98
CA ARG A 291 10.00 -16.42 2.66
C ARG A 291 9.63 -17.71 1.90
N PRO A 292 10.43 -18.78 1.90
CA PRO A 292 10.08 -19.99 1.15
C PRO A 292 8.84 -20.72 1.68
N LEU A 293 8.50 -20.53 2.96
CA LEU A 293 7.53 -21.36 3.68
C LEU A 293 6.37 -20.57 4.29
N ALA A 294 6.41 -19.23 4.24
CA ALA A 294 5.52 -18.40 5.04
C ALA A 294 4.74 -17.37 4.22
N ARG A 295 3.52 -17.07 4.69
CA ARG A 295 2.76 -15.91 4.27
C ARG A 295 3.33 -14.68 4.97
N LEU A 296 4.00 -13.80 4.21
CA LEU A 296 4.59 -12.59 4.77
C LEU A 296 3.59 -11.45 4.82
N SER A 297 3.97 -10.38 5.50
CA SER A 297 3.09 -9.28 5.89
C SER A 297 2.70 -8.35 4.75
N GLN A 298 3.37 -8.43 3.61
CA GLN A 298 2.97 -7.72 2.39
C GLN A 298 2.82 -8.68 1.22
N MET A 299 1.99 -8.27 0.28
CA MET A 299 1.68 -8.96 -0.97
C MET A 299 2.03 -8.07 -2.15
N ILE A 300 2.60 -8.66 -3.18
CA ILE A 300 2.86 -8.02 -4.47
C ILE A 300 2.09 -8.81 -5.52
N PHE A 301 1.23 -8.10 -6.24
CA PHE A 301 0.47 -8.62 -7.38
C PHE A 301 0.89 -7.90 -8.66
N VAL A 302 1.13 -8.64 -9.71
CA VAL A 302 1.15 -8.14 -11.07
C VAL A 302 -0.13 -8.60 -11.71
N LEU A 303 -0.97 -7.65 -12.11
CA LEU A 303 -2.25 -7.91 -12.74
C LEU A 303 -2.20 -7.48 -14.21
N GLU A 304 -2.99 -8.15 -15.03
CA GLU A 304 -3.26 -7.79 -16.41
C GLU A 304 -4.77 -7.80 -16.68
N ARG A 305 -5.19 -7.25 -17.80
CA ARG A 305 -6.60 -7.32 -18.21
C ARG A 305 -6.99 -8.77 -18.43
N ALA A 306 -8.09 -9.22 -17.83
CA ALA A 306 -8.65 -10.52 -18.15
C ALA A 306 -9.11 -10.54 -19.62
N GLU A 307 -8.78 -11.60 -20.34
CA GLU A 307 -9.29 -11.81 -21.69
C GLU A 307 -10.82 -11.90 -21.65
N ARG A 308 -11.48 -11.24 -22.62
CA ARG A 308 -12.92 -11.43 -22.81
C ARG A 308 -13.09 -12.78 -23.50
N HIS A 309 -13.61 -13.76 -22.78
CA HIS A 309 -14.14 -14.97 -23.39
C HIS A 309 -15.54 -14.71 -23.96
#